data_fcd06ed42e794af6f28cd5f986cba061
#
_entry.id   fcd06ed42e794af6f28cd5f986cba061
#
_cell.length_a   1.000
_cell.length_b   1.000
_cell.length_c   1.000
_cell.angle_alpha   90.00
_cell.angle_beta   90.00
_cell.angle_gamma   90.00
#
_symmetry.space_group_name_H-M   'P 1'
#
loop_
_entity.id
_entity.type
_entity.pdbx_description
1 polymer ?
#
loop_
_entity_poly.entity_id
_entity_poly.type
_entity_poly.pdbx_seq_one_letter_code
_entity_poly.pdbx_strand_id
1 'polypeptide(L)'
;MPSHIAVDAPDLTPGPLDLPIAVRWTALDAYGHVNNAAVVRLLEEARIAAFWQPPAEQLALGAPQPAAALPISGAGSALSTVIASQRIEYARPLGHRRDGVVVRLWLSRIGGASLSVDYLVLTREDPEGEAPYARARTVVVMVDAETGAPVRLEQETRRRLERFTGEPLRFRD
;
A
#
# COMPACT_ATOMS: atom_id res chain seq x y z
N MET A 1 -38.43 -11.17 -4.00
CA MET A 1 -37.59 -10.06 -4.36
C MET A 1 -36.60 -9.86 -3.24
N PRO A 2 -35.32 -10.31 -3.35
CA PRO A 2 -34.32 -9.98 -2.34
C PRO A 2 -33.85 -8.57 -2.60
N SER A 3 -34.01 -7.70 -1.59
CA SER A 3 -33.46 -6.36 -1.56
C SER A 3 -31.93 -6.43 -1.61
N HIS A 4 -31.34 -5.90 -2.66
CA HIS A 4 -29.93 -5.58 -2.69
C HIS A 4 -29.67 -4.51 -1.62
N ILE A 5 -29.08 -4.90 -0.50
CA ILE A 5 -28.44 -3.96 0.40
C ILE A 5 -27.17 -3.52 -0.34
N ALA A 6 -27.22 -2.34 -0.95
CA ALA A 6 -26.01 -1.65 -1.40
C ALA A 6 -25.23 -1.35 -0.12
N VAL A 7 -24.15 -2.08 0.12
CA VAL A 7 -23.15 -1.69 1.11
C VAL A 7 -22.43 -0.51 0.49
N ASP A 8 -22.78 0.70 0.97
CA ASP A 8 -22.07 1.91 0.62
C ASP A 8 -20.59 1.69 0.91
N ALA A 9 -19.77 1.77 -0.14
CA ALA A 9 -18.33 1.82 0.03
C ALA A 9 -18.03 3.03 0.95
N PRO A 10 -17.14 2.87 1.95
CA PRO A 10 -16.82 3.98 2.84
C PRO A 10 -16.43 5.19 2.00
N ASP A 11 -17.01 6.33 2.32
CA ASP A 11 -16.71 7.61 1.66
C ASP A 11 -15.28 8.02 2.05
N LEU A 12 -14.31 7.45 1.32
CA LEU A 12 -12.90 7.69 1.55
C LEU A 12 -12.56 9.08 1.06
N THR A 13 -12.12 9.92 1.96
CA THR A 13 -11.62 11.26 1.64
C THR A 13 -10.50 11.14 0.61
N PRO A 14 -10.56 11.89 -0.51
CA PRO A 14 -9.47 11.89 -1.49
C PRO A 14 -8.15 12.29 -0.85
N GLY A 15 -7.06 11.59 -1.20
CA GLY A 15 -5.74 11.89 -0.69
C GLY A 15 -4.94 10.66 -0.26
N PRO A 16 -3.83 10.88 0.46
CA PRO A 16 -3.03 9.81 1.03
C PRO A 16 -3.82 8.91 1.99
N LEU A 17 -3.47 7.63 2.02
CA LEU A 17 -4.03 6.64 2.94
C LEU A 17 -3.10 6.42 4.11
N ASP A 18 -3.61 6.52 5.33
CA ASP A 18 -2.89 6.21 6.57
C ASP A 18 -3.27 4.80 7.04
N LEU A 19 -2.32 3.89 6.97
CA LEU A 19 -2.51 2.48 7.27
C LEU A 19 -1.75 2.08 8.53
N PRO A 20 -2.44 1.65 9.60
CA PRO A 20 -1.79 1.15 10.79
C PRO A 20 -1.18 -0.23 10.51
N ILE A 21 0.14 -0.36 10.66
CA ILE A 21 0.90 -1.59 10.44
C ILE A 21 1.61 -1.99 11.72
N ALA A 22 1.45 -3.26 12.13
CA ALA A 22 2.08 -3.79 13.32
C ALA A 22 3.59 -4.01 13.11
N VAL A 23 4.38 -3.65 14.12
CA VAL A 23 5.82 -3.95 14.17
C VAL A 23 6.05 -5.16 15.07
N ARG A 24 6.50 -6.28 14.52
CA ARG A 24 6.75 -7.51 15.25
C ARG A 24 8.16 -7.51 15.86
N TRP A 25 8.34 -8.19 16.98
CA TRP A 25 9.67 -8.42 17.57
C TRP A 25 10.67 -9.04 16.59
N THR A 26 10.20 -9.97 15.77
CA THR A 26 11.02 -10.64 14.75
C THR A 26 11.52 -9.72 13.63
N ALA A 27 11.01 -8.48 13.59
CA ALA A 27 11.47 -7.47 12.65
C ALA A 27 12.74 -6.74 13.09
N LEU A 28 13.18 -6.93 14.35
CA LEU A 28 14.32 -6.23 14.91
C LEU A 28 15.65 -6.88 14.51
N ASP A 29 16.65 -6.03 14.34
CA ASP A 29 18.05 -6.43 14.21
C ASP A 29 18.74 -6.57 15.57
N ALA A 30 20.03 -6.86 15.55
CA ALA A 30 20.83 -7.02 16.76
C ALA A 30 21.01 -5.70 17.58
N TYR A 31 20.68 -4.57 17.00
CA TYR A 31 20.73 -3.25 17.65
C TYR A 31 19.39 -2.82 18.24
N GLY A 32 18.35 -3.65 18.13
CA GLY A 32 17.00 -3.33 18.60
C GLY A 32 16.22 -2.41 17.67
N HIS A 33 16.69 -2.22 16.45
CA HIS A 33 16.00 -1.41 15.42
C HIS A 33 15.29 -2.31 14.41
N VAL A 34 14.23 -1.82 13.83
CA VAL A 34 13.56 -2.49 12.72
C VAL A 34 14.54 -2.63 11.57
N ASN A 35 14.83 -3.89 11.21
CA ASN A 35 15.74 -4.20 10.12
C ASN A 35 15.27 -3.56 8.81
N ASN A 36 16.19 -3.09 7.97
CA ASN A 36 15.86 -2.47 6.69
C ASN A 36 15.04 -3.39 5.76
N ALA A 37 15.30 -4.71 5.77
CA ALA A 37 14.47 -5.66 5.03
C ALA A 37 13.05 -5.78 5.61
N ALA A 38 12.88 -5.61 6.93
CA ALA A 38 11.58 -5.58 7.56
C ALA A 38 10.78 -4.32 7.19
N VAL A 39 11.45 -3.18 6.98
CA VAL A 39 10.78 -1.97 6.47
C VAL A 39 10.14 -2.24 5.10
N VAL A 40 10.82 -2.96 4.19
CA VAL A 40 10.24 -3.37 2.89
C VAL A 40 8.93 -4.14 3.08
N ARG A 41 8.87 -5.04 4.08
CA ARG A 41 7.65 -5.79 4.41
C ARG A 41 6.54 -4.90 4.95
N LEU A 42 6.86 -3.92 5.79
CA LEU A 42 5.84 -2.94 6.25
C LEU A 42 5.20 -2.19 5.07
N LEU A 43 6.00 -1.81 4.07
CA LEU A 43 5.50 -1.17 2.86
C LEU A 43 4.66 -2.12 2.01
N GLU A 44 5.03 -3.40 1.94
CA GLU A 44 4.26 -4.44 1.25
C GLU A 44 2.92 -4.68 1.93
N GLU A 45 2.88 -4.85 3.26
CA GLU A 45 1.65 -5.01 4.05
C GLU A 45 0.71 -3.82 3.84
N ALA A 46 1.25 -2.59 3.79
CA ALA A 46 0.48 -1.40 3.51
C ALA A 46 -0.13 -1.41 2.09
N ARG A 47 0.63 -1.84 1.07
CA ARG A 47 0.10 -1.99 -0.30
C ARG A 47 -1.01 -3.02 -0.36
N ILE A 48 -0.82 -4.17 0.29
CA ILE A 48 -1.83 -5.23 0.36
C ILE A 48 -3.11 -4.68 1.00
N ALA A 49 -2.99 -4.01 2.14
CA ALA A 49 -4.14 -3.42 2.83
C ALA A 49 -4.85 -2.33 2.01
N ALA A 50 -4.10 -1.56 1.20
CA ALA A 50 -4.65 -0.49 0.38
C ALA A 50 -5.32 -0.99 -0.90
N PHE A 51 -4.74 -2.00 -1.56
CA PHE A 51 -5.04 -2.29 -2.96
C PHE A 51 -5.55 -3.70 -3.23
N TRP A 52 -5.24 -4.71 -2.40
CA TRP A 52 -5.61 -6.07 -2.70
C TRP A 52 -6.97 -6.42 -2.13
N GLN A 53 -7.83 -6.92 -2.99
CA GLN A 53 -9.15 -7.37 -2.57
C GLN A 53 -9.04 -8.73 -1.88
N PRO A 54 -9.49 -8.87 -0.63
CA PRO A 54 -9.55 -10.18 0.03
C PRO A 54 -10.48 -11.12 -0.73
N PRO A 55 -10.26 -12.44 -0.66
CA PRO A 55 -11.23 -13.41 -1.14
C PRO A 55 -12.61 -13.18 -0.54
N ALA A 56 -13.66 -13.47 -1.30
CA ALA A 56 -15.05 -13.27 -0.87
C ALA A 56 -15.38 -13.96 0.48
N GLU A 57 -14.78 -15.10 0.75
CA GLU A 57 -14.91 -15.83 2.02
C GLU A 57 -14.36 -15.02 3.21
N GLN A 58 -13.23 -14.35 3.04
CA GLN A 58 -12.65 -13.51 4.08
C GLN A 58 -13.47 -12.24 4.31
N LEU A 59 -14.02 -11.65 3.24
CA LEU A 59 -14.93 -10.52 3.35
C LEU A 59 -16.21 -10.91 4.10
N ALA A 60 -16.75 -12.11 3.86
CA ALA A 60 -17.91 -12.64 4.58
C ALA A 60 -17.61 -12.85 6.07
N LEU A 61 -16.36 -13.07 6.46
CA LEU A 61 -15.89 -13.19 7.84
C LEU A 61 -15.51 -11.82 8.46
N GLY A 62 -15.79 -10.70 7.79
CA GLY A 62 -15.54 -9.36 8.29
C GLY A 62 -14.14 -8.83 8.04
N ALA A 63 -13.38 -9.38 7.09
CA ALA A 63 -12.12 -8.79 6.66
C ALA A 63 -12.34 -7.36 6.14
N PRO A 64 -11.47 -6.41 6.49
CA PRO A 64 -11.63 -5.03 6.05
C PRO A 64 -11.54 -4.92 4.52
N GLN A 65 -12.40 -4.08 3.96
CA GLN A 65 -12.34 -3.73 2.54
C GLN A 65 -11.10 -2.87 2.27
N PRO A 66 -10.36 -3.11 1.17
CA PRO A 66 -9.25 -2.26 0.80
C PRO A 66 -9.75 -0.88 0.35
N ALA A 67 -8.99 0.16 0.70
CA ALA A 67 -9.37 1.55 0.39
C ALA A 67 -9.47 1.82 -1.12
N ALA A 68 -8.62 1.18 -1.92
CA ALA A 68 -8.51 1.37 -3.37
C ALA A 68 -8.34 0.03 -4.08
N ALA A 69 -9.39 -0.80 -4.08
CA ALA A 69 -9.30 -2.13 -4.64
C ALA A 69 -8.85 -2.13 -6.11
N LEU A 70 -7.70 -2.74 -6.35
CA LEU A 70 -7.31 -3.19 -7.69
C LEU A 70 -8.07 -4.49 -8.01
N PRO A 71 -8.26 -4.82 -9.29
CA PRO A 71 -8.90 -6.09 -9.70
C PRO A 71 -7.94 -7.28 -9.51
N ILE A 72 -7.33 -7.38 -8.31
CA ILE A 72 -6.36 -8.40 -7.92
C ILE A 72 -6.84 -9.00 -6.62
N SER A 73 -7.15 -10.28 -6.64
CA SER A 73 -7.64 -11.02 -5.47
C SER A 73 -6.64 -12.05 -4.93
N GLY A 74 -5.36 -11.90 -5.25
CA GLY A 74 -4.30 -12.81 -4.82
C GLY A 74 -4.09 -14.02 -5.74
N ALA A 75 -3.67 -15.13 -5.16
CA ALA A 75 -3.38 -16.36 -5.92
C ALA A 75 -4.61 -16.83 -6.71
N GLY A 76 -4.43 -17.14 -8.00
CA GLY A 76 -5.51 -17.54 -8.91
C GLY A 76 -6.22 -16.38 -9.63
N SER A 77 -5.88 -15.13 -9.34
CA SER A 77 -6.34 -13.99 -10.14
C SER A 77 -5.71 -14.02 -11.53
N ALA A 78 -6.48 -13.61 -12.56
CA ALA A 78 -5.96 -13.45 -13.92
C ALA A 78 -4.91 -12.31 -14.01
N LEU A 79 -4.95 -11.37 -13.08
CA LEU A 79 -4.00 -10.27 -12.97
C LEU A 79 -3.14 -10.44 -11.72
N SER A 80 -1.89 -10.04 -11.85
CA SER A 80 -0.92 -10.01 -10.76
C SER A 80 -0.17 -8.68 -10.77
N THR A 81 0.64 -8.45 -9.75
CA THR A 81 1.55 -7.30 -9.70
C THR A 81 2.98 -7.74 -9.50
N VAL A 82 3.90 -7.06 -10.16
CA VAL A 82 5.34 -7.22 -9.94
C VAL A 82 5.95 -5.89 -9.53
N ILE A 83 6.98 -5.93 -8.70
CA ILE A 83 7.76 -4.76 -8.32
C ILE A 83 8.84 -4.55 -9.37
N ALA A 84 8.76 -3.44 -10.10
CA ALA A 84 9.75 -3.09 -11.10
C ALA A 84 10.96 -2.35 -10.50
N SER A 85 10.72 -1.50 -9.50
CA SER A 85 11.79 -0.80 -8.77
C SER A 85 11.32 -0.39 -7.40
N GLN A 86 12.30 -0.20 -6.50
CA GLN A 86 12.05 0.32 -5.16
C GLN A 86 13.22 1.21 -4.73
N ARG A 87 12.89 2.39 -4.20
CA ARG A 87 13.84 3.31 -3.57
C ARG A 87 13.38 3.59 -2.17
N ILE A 88 14.27 3.45 -1.20
CA ILE A 88 14.00 3.72 0.21
C ILE A 88 15.11 4.60 0.76
N GLU A 89 14.73 5.63 1.51
CA GLU A 89 15.64 6.44 2.32
C GLU A 89 15.24 6.29 3.79
N TYR A 90 16.20 5.88 4.59
CA TYR A 90 16.06 5.77 6.04
C TYR A 90 16.50 7.08 6.69
N ALA A 91 15.57 7.79 7.32
CA ALA A 91 15.85 9.08 7.92
C ALA A 91 16.36 8.95 9.35
N ARG A 92 15.88 7.94 10.09
CA ARG A 92 16.27 7.66 11.46
C ARG A 92 15.99 6.21 11.84
N PRO A 93 16.65 5.64 12.87
CA PRO A 93 16.35 4.30 13.36
C PRO A 93 14.92 4.20 13.89
N LEU A 94 14.23 3.10 13.58
CA LEU A 94 12.92 2.76 14.10
C LEU A 94 13.08 1.65 15.13
N GLY A 95 12.84 1.93 16.42
CA GLY A 95 12.79 0.91 17.45
C GLY A 95 11.49 0.11 17.44
N HIS A 96 11.40 -0.90 18.31
CA HIS A 96 10.16 -1.63 18.49
C HIS A 96 9.05 -0.74 19.04
N ARG A 97 7.87 -0.86 18.45
CA ARG A 97 6.67 -0.12 18.88
C ARG A 97 5.51 -1.09 19.05
N ARG A 98 4.92 -1.11 20.24
CA ARG A 98 3.73 -1.94 20.52
C ARG A 98 2.49 -1.44 19.79
N ASP A 99 2.39 -0.14 19.58
CA ASP A 99 1.32 0.53 18.84
C ASP A 99 1.51 0.47 17.31
N GLY A 100 2.63 -0.14 16.86
CA GLY A 100 2.98 -0.24 15.46
C GLY A 100 3.45 1.10 14.85
N VAL A 101 3.34 1.19 13.55
CA VAL A 101 3.61 2.40 12.75
C VAL A 101 2.38 2.76 11.93
N VAL A 102 2.37 3.98 11.42
CA VAL A 102 1.45 4.39 10.37
C VAL A 102 2.23 4.46 9.07
N VAL A 103 1.84 3.68 8.09
CA VAL A 103 2.37 3.81 6.74
C VAL A 103 1.39 4.67 5.95
N ARG A 104 1.78 5.91 5.70
CA ARG A 104 1.08 6.81 4.78
C ARG A 104 1.50 6.47 3.37
N LEU A 105 0.54 6.20 2.48
CA LEU A 105 0.82 5.94 1.08
C LEU A 105 -0.11 6.72 0.14
N TRP A 106 0.40 7.04 -1.03
CA TRP A 106 -0.36 7.65 -2.13
C TRP A 106 0.26 7.29 -3.47
N LEU A 107 -0.48 7.58 -4.53
CA LEU A 107 -0.01 7.38 -5.89
C LEU A 107 0.61 8.68 -6.41
N SER A 108 1.92 8.67 -6.61
CA SER A 108 2.61 9.82 -7.21
C SER A 108 2.55 9.81 -8.74
N ARG A 109 2.20 8.66 -9.34
CA ARG A 109 1.99 8.52 -10.78
C ARG A 109 1.14 7.30 -11.09
N ILE A 110 0.19 7.46 -12.02
CA ILE A 110 -0.59 6.38 -12.64
C ILE A 110 -0.15 6.28 -14.10
N GLY A 111 0.64 5.26 -14.44
CA GLY A 111 1.08 4.95 -15.80
C GLY A 111 0.05 4.13 -16.58
N GLY A 112 0.42 3.64 -17.77
CA GLY A 112 -0.45 2.78 -18.59
C GLY A 112 -0.72 1.42 -17.94
N ALA A 113 0.32 0.76 -17.45
CA ALA A 113 0.29 -0.54 -16.78
C ALA A 113 1.02 -0.49 -15.42
N SER A 114 1.38 0.68 -14.91
CA SER A 114 2.19 0.83 -13.71
C SER A 114 1.66 1.91 -12.79
N LEU A 115 1.96 1.75 -11.49
CA LEU A 115 1.68 2.70 -10.43
C LEU A 115 2.99 3.05 -9.72
N SER A 116 3.26 4.34 -9.53
CA SER A 116 4.30 4.76 -8.59
C SER A 116 3.63 5.05 -7.25
N VAL A 117 3.95 4.25 -6.26
CA VAL A 117 3.42 4.37 -4.90
C VAL A 117 4.48 4.99 -4.02
N ASP A 118 4.17 6.12 -3.43
CA ASP A 118 5.03 6.82 -2.48
C ASP A 118 4.58 6.54 -1.05
N TYR A 119 5.56 6.51 -0.12
CA TYR A 119 5.31 6.15 1.28
C TYR A 119 6.08 7.03 2.24
N LEU A 120 5.46 7.27 3.40
CA LEU A 120 6.12 7.69 4.63
C LEU A 120 5.86 6.66 5.71
N VAL A 121 6.90 6.26 6.44
CA VAL A 121 6.76 5.45 7.66
C VAL A 121 6.76 6.40 8.84
N LEU A 122 5.63 6.51 9.52
CA LEU A 122 5.32 7.48 10.56
C LEU A 122 4.98 6.79 11.87
N THR A 123 4.85 7.57 12.93
CA THR A 123 4.17 7.17 14.16
C THR A 123 2.85 7.90 14.31
N ARG A 124 2.02 7.46 15.24
CA ARG A 124 0.74 8.11 15.52
C ARG A 124 0.91 9.53 16.09
N GLU A 125 2.06 9.81 16.70
CA GLU A 125 2.40 11.13 17.24
C GLU A 125 2.89 12.14 16.19
N ASP A 126 3.12 11.67 14.95
CA ASP A 126 3.55 12.52 13.81
C ASP A 126 2.53 12.44 12.66
N PRO A 127 1.29 12.91 12.89
CA PRO A 127 0.23 12.82 11.87
C PRO A 127 0.50 13.71 10.64
N GLU A 128 1.32 14.75 10.79
CA GLU A 128 1.68 15.64 9.67
C GLU A 128 2.79 15.06 8.82
N GLY A 129 3.57 14.10 9.35
CA GLY A 129 4.67 13.46 8.62
C GLY A 129 5.92 14.34 8.52
N GLU A 130 6.15 15.19 9.54
CA GLU A 130 7.31 16.08 9.59
C GLU A 130 8.62 15.34 9.83
N ALA A 131 8.56 14.23 10.59
CA ALA A 131 9.72 13.45 11.01
C ALA A 131 9.57 11.95 10.69
N PRO A 132 9.47 11.56 9.42
CA PRO A 132 9.32 10.16 9.04
C PRO A 132 10.55 9.32 9.42
N TYR A 133 10.35 8.05 9.74
CA TYR A 133 11.44 7.09 9.90
C TYR A 133 12.06 6.69 8.58
N ALA A 134 11.23 6.53 7.57
CA ALA A 134 11.65 6.27 6.21
C ALA A 134 10.69 6.90 5.21
N ARG A 135 11.21 7.20 4.03
CA ARG A 135 10.43 7.54 2.83
C ARG A 135 10.77 6.58 1.71
N ALA A 136 9.79 6.23 0.92
CA ALA A 136 10.02 5.25 -0.14
C ALA A 136 9.16 5.53 -1.37
N ARG A 137 9.59 4.98 -2.50
CA ARG A 137 8.80 4.85 -3.72
C ARG A 137 8.94 3.43 -4.25
N THR A 138 7.82 2.83 -4.62
CA THR A 138 7.78 1.54 -5.32
C THR A 138 7.06 1.71 -6.64
N VAL A 139 7.65 1.20 -7.71
CA VAL A 139 6.97 1.09 -8.99
C VAL A 139 6.40 -0.32 -9.10
N VAL A 140 5.08 -0.38 -9.16
CA VAL A 140 4.29 -1.61 -9.28
C VAL A 140 3.78 -1.70 -10.70
N VAL A 141 3.95 -2.85 -11.35
CA VAL A 141 3.47 -3.11 -12.71
C VAL A 141 2.39 -4.17 -12.66
N MET A 142 1.25 -3.88 -13.29
CA MET A 142 0.18 -4.84 -13.53
C MET A 142 0.59 -5.79 -14.64
N VAL A 143 0.51 -7.08 -14.40
CA VAL A 143 0.86 -8.10 -15.37
C VAL A 143 -0.23 -9.17 -15.46
N ASP A 144 -0.35 -9.78 -16.60
CA ASP A 144 -1.09 -11.02 -16.79
C ASP A 144 -0.40 -12.13 -15.98
N ALA A 145 -1.16 -12.86 -15.18
CA ALA A 145 -0.60 -13.84 -14.24
C ALA A 145 -0.02 -15.08 -14.92
N GLU A 146 -0.46 -15.40 -16.14
CA GLU A 146 0.00 -16.55 -16.89
C GLU A 146 1.24 -16.22 -17.74
N THR A 147 1.20 -15.08 -18.44
CA THR A 147 2.24 -14.71 -19.42
C THR A 147 3.30 -13.78 -18.86
N GLY A 148 3.01 -13.09 -17.74
CA GLY A 148 3.87 -12.04 -17.18
C GLY A 148 3.88 -10.74 -18.01
N ALA A 149 3.07 -10.64 -19.05
CA ALA A 149 3.01 -9.47 -19.92
C ALA A 149 2.34 -8.29 -19.21
N PRO A 150 2.82 -7.04 -19.37
CA PRO A 150 2.18 -5.87 -18.81
C PRO A 150 0.75 -5.69 -19.32
N VAL A 151 -0.20 -5.49 -18.41
CA VAL A 151 -1.62 -5.26 -18.71
C VAL A 151 -1.99 -3.82 -18.40
N ARG A 152 -2.61 -3.14 -19.35
CA ARG A 152 -3.07 -1.77 -19.16
C ARG A 152 -4.19 -1.69 -18.12
N LEU A 153 -4.08 -0.69 -17.25
CA LEU A 153 -5.13 -0.34 -16.30
C LEU A 153 -6.38 0.11 -17.07
N GLU A 154 -7.51 -0.52 -16.76
CA GLU A 154 -8.80 -0.11 -17.25
C GLU A 154 -9.14 1.31 -16.80
N GLN A 155 -9.94 2.03 -17.60
CA GLN A 155 -10.27 3.42 -17.35
C GLN A 155 -11.03 3.61 -16.03
N GLU A 156 -11.91 2.68 -15.68
CA GLU A 156 -12.64 2.74 -14.42
C GLU A 156 -11.73 2.55 -13.21
N THR A 157 -10.82 1.56 -13.25
CA THR A 157 -9.79 1.34 -12.22
C THR A 157 -8.93 2.59 -12.07
N ARG A 158 -8.49 3.19 -13.18
CA ARG A 158 -7.73 4.43 -13.18
C ARG A 158 -8.47 5.56 -12.46
N ARG A 159 -9.75 5.82 -12.79
CA ARG A 159 -10.57 6.86 -12.15
C ARG A 159 -10.69 6.66 -10.64
N ARG A 160 -10.86 5.42 -10.18
CA ARG A 160 -10.90 5.11 -8.76
C ARG A 160 -9.57 5.40 -8.07
N LEU A 161 -8.46 5.09 -8.72
CA LEU A 161 -7.11 5.32 -8.20
C LEU A 161 -6.72 6.81 -8.18
N GLU A 162 -7.25 7.64 -9.08
CA GLU A 162 -6.98 9.07 -9.13
C GLU A 162 -7.32 9.81 -7.83
N ARG A 163 -8.24 9.27 -7.04
CA ARG A 163 -8.61 9.84 -5.72
C ARG A 163 -7.48 9.75 -4.70
N PHE A 164 -6.51 8.87 -4.90
CA PHE A 164 -5.40 8.61 -3.99
C PHE A 164 -4.08 9.18 -4.51
N THR A 165 -4.13 10.11 -5.45
CA THR A 165 -2.94 10.76 -5.99
C THR A 165 -2.45 11.87 -5.08
N GLY A 166 -1.14 12.11 -5.12
CA GLY A 166 -0.48 13.19 -4.40
C GLY A 166 0.83 13.58 -5.04
N GLU A 167 1.43 14.67 -4.53
CA GLU A 167 2.70 15.16 -5.01
C GLU A 167 3.81 14.11 -4.83
N PRO A 168 4.68 13.91 -5.83
CA PRO A 168 5.78 12.98 -5.74
C PRO A 168 6.77 13.35 -4.63
N LEU A 169 7.18 12.37 -3.83
CA LEU A 169 8.26 12.54 -2.86
C LEU A 169 9.55 13.00 -3.55
N ARG A 170 10.23 13.91 -2.88
CA ARG A 170 11.60 14.29 -3.23
C ARG A 170 12.56 13.42 -2.41
N PHE A 171 13.47 12.79 -3.10
CA PHE A 171 14.55 12.00 -2.52
C PHE A 171 15.85 12.81 -2.53
N ARG A 172 16.76 12.46 -1.62
CA ARG A 172 18.11 13.03 -1.62
C ARG A 172 18.87 12.54 -2.85
N ASP A 173 19.68 13.38 -3.43
CA ASP A 173 20.58 13.03 -4.56
C ASP A 173 21.75 12.17 -4.09
#